data_c4a7b9957e4fdefb12f5825f5f4ed749
#
_entry.id   c4a7b9957e4fdefb12f5825f5f4ed749
#
_cell.length_a   1.000
_cell.length_b   1.000
_cell.length_c   1.000
_cell.angle_alpha   90.00
_cell.angle_beta   90.00
_cell.angle_gamma   90.00
#
_symmetry.space_group_name_H-M   'P 1'
#
loop_
_entity.id
_entity.type
_entity.pdbx_description
1 polymer ?
#
loop_
_entity_poly.entity_id
_entity_poly.type
_entity_poly.pdbx_seq_one_letter_code
_entity_poly.pdbx_strand_id
1 'polypeptide(L)'
;MPRRSKFAVGPVMPGYRPAPPDTLRADMKEEWRRIVGRMPAGFFGVEQEPLLEELCRSICYNRATAAALNKLDVESKAYRQMSAMHNRTATLVVTLSRCLRLTVQAQRWPSAKNHLVGTDAASPDKPWDDWQH
;
A
#
# COMPACT_ATOMS: atom_id res chain seq x y z
N MET A 1 -19.50 -20.17 -19.30
CA MET A 1 -18.80 -20.19 -18.00
C MET A 1 -17.62 -19.26 -18.06
N PRO A 2 -17.58 -18.21 -17.25
CA PRO A 2 -16.39 -17.36 -17.20
C PRO A 2 -15.21 -18.22 -16.74
N ARG A 3 -14.13 -18.17 -17.48
CA ARG A 3 -12.88 -18.81 -17.06
C ARG A 3 -12.44 -18.18 -15.75
N ARG A 4 -12.46 -18.97 -14.69
CA ARG A 4 -11.79 -18.54 -13.46
C ARG A 4 -10.32 -18.31 -13.79
N SER A 5 -9.87 -17.11 -13.53
CA SER A 5 -8.45 -16.80 -13.61
C SER A 5 -7.68 -17.86 -12.83
N LYS A 6 -6.63 -18.42 -13.42
CA LYS A 6 -5.72 -19.35 -12.72
C LYS A 6 -5.05 -18.69 -11.50
N PHE A 7 -5.18 -17.37 -11.40
CA PHE A 7 -4.73 -16.55 -10.29
C PHE A 7 -5.88 -16.13 -9.38
N ALA A 8 -7.06 -16.76 -9.51
CA ALA A 8 -8.09 -16.57 -8.52
C ALA A 8 -7.51 -16.96 -7.17
N VAL A 9 -7.43 -15.96 -6.31
CA VAL A 9 -6.99 -16.08 -4.93
C VAL A 9 -7.65 -17.30 -4.33
N GLY A 10 -6.83 -18.23 -3.80
CA GLY A 10 -7.34 -19.39 -3.09
C GLY A 10 -8.30 -18.96 -1.99
N PRO A 11 -9.10 -19.87 -1.43
CA PRO A 11 -10.09 -19.52 -0.44
C PRO A 11 -9.41 -18.72 0.67
N VAL A 12 -9.89 -17.48 0.86
CA VAL A 12 -9.47 -16.65 1.98
C VAL A 12 -9.82 -17.45 3.23
N MET A 13 -8.80 -17.89 3.97
CA MET A 13 -9.02 -18.56 5.25
C MET A 13 -9.58 -17.55 6.23
N PRO A 14 -10.83 -17.72 6.72
CA PRO A 14 -11.37 -16.79 7.72
C PRO A 14 -10.48 -16.78 8.95
N GLY A 15 -10.05 -15.59 9.36
CA GLY A 15 -9.20 -15.44 10.54
C GLY A 15 -7.70 -15.58 10.29
N TYR A 16 -7.26 -15.81 9.05
CA TYR A 16 -5.84 -15.90 8.74
C TYR A 16 -5.15 -14.55 8.94
N ARG A 17 -4.11 -14.58 9.76
CA ARG A 17 -3.19 -13.45 9.94
C ARG A 17 -1.77 -13.97 9.75
N PRO A 18 -1.05 -13.50 8.73
CA PRO A 18 0.30 -13.99 8.49
C PRO A 18 1.26 -13.61 9.63
N ALA A 19 2.09 -14.55 10.03
CA ALA A 19 3.16 -14.30 10.99
C ALA A 19 4.35 -13.63 10.29
N PRO A 20 5.09 -12.75 10.99
CA PRO A 20 6.26 -12.10 10.39
C PRO A 20 7.33 -13.14 10.06
N PRO A 21 7.95 -13.08 8.86
CA PRO A 21 9.01 -14.00 8.49
C PRO A 21 10.28 -13.76 9.31
N ASP A 22 11.05 -14.82 9.53
CA ASP A 22 12.29 -14.76 10.31
C ASP A 22 13.39 -13.93 9.64
N THR A 23 13.26 -13.68 8.35
CA THR A 23 14.20 -12.85 7.58
C THR A 23 14.14 -11.37 7.96
N LEU A 24 13.08 -10.92 8.63
CA LEU A 24 12.92 -9.55 9.07
C LEU A 24 13.61 -9.29 10.40
N ARG A 25 14.20 -8.11 10.54
CA ARG A 25 14.71 -7.63 11.84
C ARG A 25 13.56 -7.36 12.82
N ALA A 26 13.91 -7.20 14.09
CA ALA A 26 12.92 -7.00 15.16
C ALA A 26 12.00 -5.78 14.90
N ASP A 27 12.58 -4.65 14.46
CA ASP A 27 11.82 -3.43 14.13
C ASP A 27 10.87 -3.63 12.97
N MET A 28 11.30 -4.38 11.95
CA MET A 28 10.48 -4.72 10.79
C MET A 28 9.36 -5.70 11.14
N LYS A 29 9.63 -6.65 12.05
CA LYS A 29 8.61 -7.56 12.57
C LYS A 29 7.53 -6.84 13.35
N GLU A 30 7.90 -5.81 14.12
CA GLU A 30 6.93 -4.96 14.82
C GLU A 30 6.04 -4.21 13.84
N GLU A 31 6.62 -3.67 12.79
CA GLU A 31 5.86 -3.00 11.73
C GLU A 31 4.89 -3.95 11.03
N TRP A 32 5.34 -5.17 10.76
CA TRP A 32 4.50 -6.24 10.22
C TRP A 32 3.28 -6.51 11.11
N ARG A 33 3.51 -6.72 12.39
CA ARG A 33 2.43 -6.98 13.36
C ARG A 33 1.47 -5.81 13.44
N ARG A 34 1.98 -4.59 13.37
CA ARG A 34 1.16 -3.38 13.41
C ARG A 34 0.24 -3.30 12.19
N ILE A 35 0.76 -3.54 11.00
CA ILE A 35 -0.02 -3.51 9.76
C ILE A 35 -1.07 -4.63 9.76
N VAL A 36 -0.65 -5.85 10.00
CA VAL A 36 -1.54 -7.03 10.01
C VAL A 36 -2.61 -6.90 11.09
N GLY A 37 -2.25 -6.36 12.25
CA GLY A 37 -3.18 -6.19 13.36
C GLY A 37 -4.27 -5.14 13.10
N ARG A 38 -4.01 -4.15 12.25
CA ARG A 38 -4.99 -3.11 11.89
C ARG A 38 -5.97 -3.54 10.82
N MET A 39 -5.60 -4.52 10.02
CA MET A 39 -6.44 -4.98 8.93
C MET A 39 -7.33 -6.14 9.40
N PRO A 40 -8.50 -6.33 8.76
CA PRO A 40 -9.35 -7.47 9.08
C PRO A 40 -8.62 -8.80 8.88
N ALA A 41 -8.99 -9.79 9.68
CA ALA A 41 -8.47 -11.15 9.50
C ALA A 41 -8.79 -11.66 8.08
N GLY A 42 -7.82 -12.28 7.43
CA GLY A 42 -7.96 -12.73 6.06
C GLY A 42 -7.74 -11.67 4.99
N PHE A 43 -7.38 -10.43 5.36
CA PHE A 43 -7.10 -9.36 4.40
C PHE A 43 -5.87 -9.68 3.54
N PHE A 44 -4.82 -10.21 4.15
CA PHE A 44 -3.60 -10.61 3.46
C PHE A 44 -3.62 -12.10 3.11
N GLY A 45 -3.49 -12.42 1.83
CA GLY A 45 -3.25 -13.77 1.36
C GLY A 45 -1.77 -14.12 1.37
N VAL A 46 -1.47 -15.41 1.17
CA VAL A 46 -0.08 -15.91 1.11
C VAL A 46 0.70 -15.22 -0.02
N GLU A 47 0.05 -14.92 -1.12
CA GLU A 47 0.67 -14.28 -2.29
C GLU A 47 1.12 -12.85 -1.99
N GLN A 48 0.54 -12.22 -0.99
CA GLN A 48 0.85 -10.84 -0.60
C GLN A 48 1.96 -10.74 0.43
N GLU A 49 2.34 -11.83 1.05
CA GLU A 49 3.39 -11.86 2.08
C GLU A 49 4.73 -11.28 1.60
N PRO A 50 5.25 -11.61 0.40
CA PRO A 50 6.48 -11.01 -0.08
C PRO A 50 6.40 -9.49 -0.25
N LEU A 51 5.27 -8.98 -0.71
CA LEU A 51 5.06 -7.54 -0.86
C LEU A 51 4.97 -6.85 0.50
N LEU A 52 4.32 -7.48 1.46
CA LEU A 52 4.23 -6.97 2.82
C LEU A 52 5.60 -6.97 3.51
N GLU A 53 6.40 -7.99 3.29
CA GLU A 53 7.78 -8.06 3.78
C GLU A 53 8.61 -6.89 3.25
N GLU A 54 8.55 -6.64 1.94
CA GLU A 54 9.25 -5.53 1.32
C GLU A 54 8.73 -4.16 1.80
N LEU A 55 7.44 -4.04 2.02
CA LEU A 55 6.85 -2.82 2.59
C LEU A 55 7.40 -2.54 3.99
N CYS A 56 7.46 -3.54 4.85
CA CYS A 56 8.01 -3.38 6.20
C CYS A 56 9.47 -2.95 6.19
N ARG A 57 10.29 -3.54 5.30
CA ARG A 57 11.68 -3.13 5.11
C ARG A 57 11.78 -1.69 4.65
N SER A 58 10.99 -1.32 3.65
CA SER A 58 11.01 0.03 3.08
C SER A 58 10.58 1.09 4.08
N ILE A 59 9.58 0.81 4.90
CA ILE A 59 9.13 1.71 5.97
C ILE A 59 10.26 1.95 6.98
N CYS A 60 10.92 0.90 7.43
CA CYS A 60 12.00 1.01 8.40
C CYS A 60 13.22 1.74 7.81
N TYR A 61 13.58 1.47 6.57
CA TYR A 61 14.65 2.18 5.88
C TYR A 61 14.30 3.65 5.66
N ASN A 62 13.06 3.94 5.30
CA ASN A 62 12.61 5.32 5.13
C ASN A 62 12.72 6.11 6.44
N ARG A 63 12.33 5.52 7.55
CA ARG A 63 12.49 6.14 8.88
C ARG A 63 13.96 6.37 9.23
N ALA A 64 14.81 5.39 8.96
CA ALA A 64 16.25 5.50 9.22
C ALA A 64 16.90 6.59 8.38
N THR A 65 16.57 6.68 7.10
CA THR A 65 17.09 7.73 6.22
C THR A 65 16.56 9.11 6.61
N ALA A 66 15.32 9.23 7.02
CA ALA A 66 14.75 10.48 7.53
C ALA A 66 15.50 10.96 8.79
N ALA A 67 15.75 10.06 9.72
CA ALA A 67 16.51 10.37 10.93
C ALA A 67 17.96 10.79 10.61
N ALA A 68 18.60 10.13 9.66
CA ALA A 68 19.95 10.47 9.20
C ALA A 68 20.00 11.85 8.53
N LEU A 69 18.99 12.18 7.72
CA LEU A 69 18.89 13.48 7.04
C LEU A 69 18.81 14.65 8.03
N ASN A 70 18.13 14.45 9.16
CA ASN A 70 17.99 15.48 10.18
C ASN A 70 19.33 15.85 10.85
N LYS A 71 20.32 14.97 10.76
CA LYS A 71 21.66 15.16 11.34
C LYS A 71 22.69 15.68 10.34
N LEU A 72 22.37 15.67 9.04
CA LEU A 72 23.30 16.06 8.00
C LEU A 72 23.11 17.53 7.59
N ASP A 73 24.23 18.15 7.18
CA ASP A 73 24.18 19.47 6.56
C ASP A 73 23.58 19.39 5.16
N VAL A 74 22.60 20.27 4.89
CA VAL A 74 21.87 20.33 3.61
C VAL A 74 22.82 20.52 2.41
N GLU A 75 23.92 21.25 2.59
CA GLU A 75 24.87 21.51 1.53
C GLU A 75 25.82 20.33 1.27
N SER A 76 25.85 19.34 2.14
CA SER A 76 26.81 18.24 2.05
C SER A 76 26.45 17.24 0.94
N LYS A 77 27.49 16.62 0.37
CA LYS A 77 27.31 15.52 -0.58
C LYS A 77 26.58 14.33 0.06
N ALA A 78 26.84 14.07 1.32
CA ALA A 78 26.19 12.99 2.07
C ALA A 78 24.70 13.23 2.18
N TYR A 79 24.25 14.47 2.40
CA TYR A 79 22.84 14.82 2.41
C TYR A 79 22.16 14.52 1.08
N ARG A 80 22.79 14.90 -0.05
CA ARG A 80 22.21 14.65 -1.37
C ARG A 80 22.06 13.16 -1.65
N GLN A 81 23.05 12.35 -1.30
CA GLN A 81 23.00 10.89 -1.46
C GLN A 81 21.91 10.27 -0.58
N MET A 82 21.84 10.67 0.67
CA MET A 82 20.85 10.17 1.61
C MET A 82 19.43 10.61 1.21
N SER A 83 19.27 11.84 0.72
CA SER A 83 18.01 12.36 0.22
C SER A 83 17.50 11.56 -0.99
N ALA A 84 18.39 11.20 -1.92
CA ALA A 84 18.03 10.35 -3.05
C ALA A 84 17.56 8.96 -2.60
N MET A 85 18.24 8.36 -1.64
CA MET A 85 17.85 7.08 -1.05
C MET A 85 16.50 7.18 -0.33
N HIS A 86 16.30 8.24 0.45
CA HIS A 86 15.05 8.49 1.13
C HIS A 86 13.88 8.60 0.15
N ASN A 87 14.05 9.33 -0.94
CA ASN A 87 13.03 9.49 -1.97
C ASN A 87 12.68 8.16 -2.64
N ARG A 88 13.67 7.30 -2.89
CA ARG A 88 13.43 5.95 -3.43
C ARG A 88 12.61 5.09 -2.48
N THR A 89 12.96 5.08 -1.20
CA THR A 89 12.21 4.32 -0.21
C THR A 89 10.81 4.87 -0.01
N ALA A 90 10.63 6.19 -0.03
CA ALA A 90 9.31 6.82 0.07
C ALA A 90 8.41 6.43 -1.10
N THR A 91 8.93 6.46 -2.33
CA THR A 91 8.20 6.04 -3.53
C THR A 91 7.82 4.56 -3.45
N LEU A 92 8.73 3.72 -3.00
CA LEU A 92 8.48 2.28 -2.85
C LEU A 92 7.40 2.01 -1.79
N VAL A 93 7.42 2.70 -0.67
CA VAL A 93 6.39 2.59 0.36
C VAL A 93 5.02 2.94 -0.20
N VAL A 94 4.91 4.04 -0.96
CA VAL A 94 3.64 4.44 -1.57
C VAL A 94 3.16 3.39 -2.57
N THR A 95 4.04 2.91 -3.43
CA THR A 95 3.71 1.91 -4.45
C THR A 95 3.24 0.60 -3.81
N LEU A 96 3.99 0.08 -2.84
CA LEU A 96 3.65 -1.16 -2.15
C LEU A 96 2.37 -1.03 -1.33
N SER A 97 2.15 0.12 -0.70
CA SER A 97 0.91 0.39 0.04
C SER A 97 -0.31 0.35 -0.88
N ARG A 98 -0.19 0.88 -2.09
CA ARG A 98 -1.26 0.79 -3.10
C ARG A 98 -1.47 -0.65 -3.58
N CYS A 99 -0.40 -1.37 -3.87
CA CYS A 99 -0.48 -2.77 -4.30
C CYS A 99 -1.16 -3.65 -3.24
N LEU A 100 -0.91 -3.38 -1.97
CA LEU A 100 -1.50 -4.10 -0.84
C LEU A 100 -2.87 -3.55 -0.42
N ARG A 101 -3.38 -2.53 -1.10
CA ARG A 101 -4.66 -1.87 -0.81
C ARG A 101 -4.76 -1.27 0.59
N LEU A 102 -3.65 -0.77 1.10
CA LEU A 102 -3.60 -0.13 2.41
C LEU A 102 -4.00 1.35 2.38
N THR A 103 -4.09 1.95 1.19
CA THR A 103 -4.49 3.34 1.03
C THR A 103 -6.01 3.48 0.98
N VAL A 104 -6.52 4.59 1.49
CA VAL A 104 -7.96 4.88 1.48
C VAL A 104 -8.55 4.85 0.07
N GLN A 105 -7.82 5.38 -0.91
CA GLN A 105 -8.24 5.39 -2.31
C GLN A 105 -8.39 3.99 -2.88
N ALA A 106 -7.43 3.11 -2.59
CA ALA A 106 -7.47 1.72 -3.04
C ALA A 106 -8.60 0.93 -2.37
N GLN A 107 -8.92 1.24 -1.13
CA GLN A 107 -10.03 0.62 -0.40
C GLN A 107 -11.39 1.08 -0.92
N ARG A 108 -11.51 2.30 -1.40
CA ARG A 108 -12.75 2.85 -1.96
C ARG A 108 -13.08 2.32 -3.35
N TRP A 109 -12.11 1.77 -4.06
CA TRP A 109 -12.31 1.33 -5.43
C TRP A 109 -13.44 0.30 -5.60
N PRO A 110 -13.58 -0.73 -4.77
CA PRO A 110 -14.71 -1.64 -4.87
C PRO A 110 -16.07 -0.98 -4.62
N SER A 111 -16.10 0.01 -3.72
CA SER A 111 -17.32 0.79 -3.45
C SER A 111 -17.72 1.68 -4.63
N ALA A 112 -16.74 2.19 -5.37
CA ALA A 112 -17.00 3.00 -6.57
C ALA A 112 -17.68 2.19 -7.67
N LYS A 113 -17.35 0.92 -7.84
CA LYS A 113 -18.04 0.03 -8.80
C LYS A 113 -19.51 -0.18 -8.44
N ASN A 114 -19.79 -0.37 -7.16
CA ASN A 114 -21.16 -0.51 -6.69
C ASN A 114 -21.95 0.79 -6.81
N HIS A 115 -21.29 1.92 -6.67
CA HIS A 115 -21.90 3.24 -6.84
C HIS A 115 -22.26 3.52 -8.29
N LEU A 116 -21.43 3.07 -9.24
CA LEU A 116 -21.69 3.27 -10.67
C LEU A 116 -22.90 2.48 -11.17
N VAL A 117 -23.22 1.36 -10.56
CA VAL A 117 -24.38 0.53 -10.94
C VAL A 117 -25.70 1.11 -10.42
N GLY A 118 -25.67 1.92 -9.39
CA GLY A 118 -26.87 2.50 -8.79
C GLY A 118 -27.20 3.92 -9.22
N THR A 119 -26.37 4.56 -10.03
CA THR A 119 -26.49 5.99 -10.33
C THR A 119 -26.74 6.35 -11.77
N ASP A 120 -27.07 5.37 -12.62
CA ASP A 120 -27.34 5.62 -14.04
C ASP A 120 -28.51 6.59 -14.27
N ALA A 121 -29.31 6.83 -13.25
CA ALA A 121 -30.46 7.73 -13.35
C ALA A 121 -30.19 9.12 -12.79
N ALA A 122 -29.04 9.39 -12.18
CA ALA A 122 -28.95 10.56 -11.31
C ALA A 122 -27.75 11.46 -11.53
N SER A 123 -27.13 11.48 -12.70
CA SER A 123 -26.09 12.44 -12.97
C SER A 123 -26.51 13.42 -14.09
N PRO A 124 -27.45 14.34 -13.81
CA PRO A 124 -27.82 15.34 -14.83
C PRO A 124 -26.78 16.42 -14.99
N ASP A 125 -25.92 16.64 -13.99
CA ASP A 125 -25.05 17.80 -14.00
C ASP A 125 -23.58 17.39 -13.99
N LYS A 126 -23.08 17.10 -15.16
CA LYS A 126 -21.64 17.13 -15.40
C LYS A 126 -21.25 18.58 -15.65
N PRO A 127 -20.42 19.18 -14.82
CA PRO A 127 -20.07 20.61 -14.95
C PRO A 127 -19.43 20.96 -16.30
N TRP A 128 -18.98 19.98 -17.05
CA TRP A 128 -18.40 20.18 -18.37
C TRP A 128 -19.41 20.12 -19.52
N ASP A 129 -20.64 19.74 -19.28
CA ASP A 129 -21.67 19.76 -20.31
C ASP A 129 -22.11 21.19 -20.65
N ASP A 130 -21.89 22.14 -19.73
CA ASP A 130 -22.15 23.56 -19.94
C ASP A 130 -21.16 24.24 -20.90
N TRP A 131 -20.08 23.56 -21.28
CA TRP A 131 -19.05 24.11 -22.16
C TRP A 131 -19.29 23.86 -23.64
N GLN A 132 -20.35 23.13 -24.01
CA GLN A 132 -20.66 22.77 -25.40
C GLN A 132 -21.72 23.65 -26.03
N HIS A 133 -22.10 24.73 -25.37
CA HIS A 133 -23.09 25.67 -25.90
C HIS A 133 -22.48 27.02 -26.19
#